data_baed4d32d01017e8144638218541e925
#
_entry.id   baed4d32d01017e8144638218541e925
#
_cell.length_a   1.000
_cell.length_b   1.000
_cell.length_c   1.000
_cell.angle_alpha   90.00
_cell.angle_beta   90.00
_cell.angle_gamma   90.00
#
_symmetry.space_group_name_H-M   'P 1'
#
loop_
_entity.id
_entity.type
_entity.pdbx_description
1 polymer ?
#
loop_
_entity_poly.entity_id
_entity_poly.type
_entity_poly.pdbx_seq_one_letter_code
_entity_poly.pdbx_strand_id
1 'polypeptide(L)'
;LTLLAGMLAMAVPLVWDWSHGTWDMQTQGHEPLILAISAWLVYRQREALAALQSPAAPRAGAALFVVALMAYISGRLLGVFRLELVSMMMLPAALLLYFRGFAALRLVWFAFFFLIFAIPLPFALVLAVTGPMKAAVSALAAQLLSLAGYPIGLSGVVITIGQYQLLVNEACAGLQTMFTLEAMGLLYASLMNHSSALRNTLLAVLVVPIAFCANVVRVMVLALVTYHLGDAAGQGFLHGFAGMVLFVGATTENPSFEPNGARL
;
A
#
# COMPACT_ATOMS: atom_id res chain seq x y z
N LEU A 1 -16.72 -23.79 -14.03
CA LEU A 1 -16.51 -24.50 -12.76
C LEU A 1 -15.08 -25.01 -12.64
N THR A 2 -14.53 -25.74 -13.63
CA THR A 2 -13.17 -26.32 -13.62
C THR A 2 -12.08 -25.28 -13.45
N LEU A 3 -12.16 -24.12 -14.13
CA LEU A 3 -11.18 -23.03 -13.98
C LEU A 3 -11.21 -22.41 -12.59
N LEU A 4 -12.38 -22.18 -12.02
CA LEU A 4 -12.52 -21.69 -10.65
C LEU A 4 -11.97 -22.69 -9.63
N ALA A 5 -12.26 -23.98 -9.81
CA ALA A 5 -11.74 -25.04 -8.96
C ALA A 5 -10.21 -25.10 -9.03
N GLY A 6 -9.62 -24.95 -10.23
CA GLY A 6 -8.18 -24.89 -10.41
C GLY A 6 -7.55 -23.68 -9.72
N MET A 7 -8.13 -22.51 -9.86
CA MET A 7 -7.66 -21.30 -9.16
C MET A 7 -7.75 -21.42 -7.64
N LEU A 8 -8.83 -21.99 -7.12
CA LEU A 8 -8.98 -22.25 -5.69
C LEU A 8 -7.95 -23.26 -5.19
N ALA A 9 -7.71 -24.35 -5.95
CA ALA A 9 -6.69 -25.33 -5.61
C ALA A 9 -5.27 -24.73 -5.54
N MET A 10 -4.97 -23.76 -6.40
CA MET A 10 -3.70 -23.02 -6.36
C MET A 10 -3.66 -21.99 -5.22
N ALA A 11 -4.79 -21.39 -4.86
CA ALA A 11 -4.87 -20.38 -3.81
C ALA A 11 -4.75 -21.01 -2.40
N VAL A 12 -5.26 -22.22 -2.18
CA VAL A 12 -5.25 -22.88 -0.86
C VAL A 12 -3.84 -22.98 -0.27
N PRO A 13 -2.82 -23.54 -0.97
CA PRO A 13 -1.48 -23.63 -0.41
C PRO A 13 -0.86 -22.24 -0.19
N LEU A 14 -1.14 -21.28 -1.05
CA LEU A 14 -0.67 -19.90 -0.89
C LEU A 14 -1.22 -19.24 0.37
N VAL A 15 -2.54 -19.36 0.60
CA VAL A 15 -3.21 -18.83 1.80
C VAL A 15 -2.74 -19.57 3.05
N TRP A 16 -2.50 -20.88 2.95
CA TRP A 16 -1.97 -21.66 4.05
C TRP A 16 -0.57 -21.20 4.47
N ASP A 17 0.36 -21.10 3.52
CA ASP A 17 1.72 -20.64 3.77
C ASP A 17 1.74 -19.20 4.30
N TRP A 18 0.86 -18.36 3.75
CA TRP A 18 0.68 -16.98 4.19
C TRP A 18 0.21 -16.89 5.64
N SER A 19 -0.76 -17.71 6.03
CA SER A 19 -1.33 -17.69 7.38
C SER A 19 -0.43 -18.36 8.45
N HIS A 20 0.49 -19.26 8.07
CA HIS A 20 1.27 -20.06 9.03
C HIS A 20 2.76 -19.75 9.06
N GLY A 21 3.33 -19.04 8.12
CA GLY A 21 4.78 -18.91 8.10
C GLY A 21 5.38 -17.61 7.59
N THR A 22 4.68 -16.91 6.72
CA THR A 22 5.26 -15.75 6.02
C THR A 22 4.55 -14.44 6.36
N TRP A 23 3.41 -14.51 7.01
CA TRP A 23 2.62 -13.33 7.33
C TRP A 23 2.91 -12.82 8.73
N ASP A 24 3.68 -11.77 8.81
CA ASP A 24 3.82 -10.96 10.01
C ASP A 24 2.78 -9.85 9.97
N MET A 25 1.73 -9.99 10.79
CA MET A 25 0.64 -8.99 10.91
C MET A 25 1.16 -7.60 11.29
N GLN A 26 2.32 -7.52 11.93
CA GLN A 26 2.92 -6.23 12.32
C GLN A 26 3.53 -5.50 11.12
N THR A 27 4.00 -6.25 10.13
CA THR A 27 4.68 -5.67 8.94
C THR A 27 3.84 -5.69 7.67
N GLN A 28 2.78 -6.52 7.58
CA GLN A 28 2.05 -6.78 6.32
C GLN A 28 0.51 -6.80 6.50
N GLY A 29 -0.03 -6.04 7.44
CA GLY A 29 -1.47 -6.05 7.76
C GLY A 29 -2.41 -5.40 6.74
N HIS A 30 -1.88 -4.73 5.70
CA HIS A 30 -2.69 -4.00 4.70
C HIS A 30 -3.06 -4.82 3.46
N GLU A 31 -2.40 -5.95 3.23
CA GLU A 31 -2.58 -6.77 2.02
C GLU A 31 -4.01 -7.32 1.86
N PRO A 32 -4.66 -7.87 2.91
CA PRO A 32 -6.04 -8.31 2.80
C PRO A 32 -7.00 -7.18 2.42
N LEU A 33 -6.74 -5.97 2.93
CA LEU A 33 -7.52 -4.78 2.59
C LEU A 33 -7.36 -4.41 1.11
N ILE A 34 -6.13 -4.45 0.58
CA ILE A 34 -5.86 -4.19 -0.83
C ILE A 34 -6.56 -5.22 -1.72
N LEU A 35 -6.53 -6.50 -1.35
CA LEU A 35 -7.23 -7.57 -2.07
C LEU A 35 -8.75 -7.32 -2.08
N ALA A 36 -9.33 -6.99 -0.91
CA ALA A 36 -10.75 -6.69 -0.78
C ALA A 36 -11.16 -5.47 -1.61
N ILE A 37 -10.38 -4.39 -1.57
CA ILE A 37 -10.63 -3.17 -2.36
C ILE A 37 -10.52 -3.47 -3.85
N SER A 38 -9.51 -4.22 -4.28
CA SER A 38 -9.33 -4.60 -5.69
C SER A 38 -10.50 -5.44 -6.20
N ALA A 39 -10.95 -6.41 -5.40
CA ALA A 39 -12.13 -7.21 -5.73
C ALA A 39 -13.40 -6.33 -5.81
N TRP A 40 -13.56 -5.39 -4.89
CA TRP A 40 -14.66 -4.44 -4.90
C TRP A 40 -14.61 -3.51 -6.13
N LEU A 41 -13.45 -3.04 -6.54
CA LEU A 41 -13.27 -2.22 -7.74
C LEU A 41 -13.70 -2.98 -9.00
N VAL A 42 -13.36 -4.26 -9.12
CA VAL A 42 -13.83 -5.12 -10.22
C VAL A 42 -15.34 -5.30 -10.14
N TYR A 43 -15.85 -5.60 -8.95
CA TYR A 43 -17.30 -5.76 -8.72
C TYR A 43 -18.09 -4.50 -9.07
N ARG A 44 -17.59 -3.32 -8.74
CA ARG A 44 -18.19 -2.04 -9.10
C ARG A 44 -18.36 -1.87 -10.61
N GLN A 45 -17.45 -2.43 -11.41
CA GLN A 45 -17.46 -2.36 -12.87
C GLN A 45 -18.23 -3.51 -13.53
N ARG A 46 -18.91 -4.39 -12.76
CA ARG A 46 -19.54 -5.61 -13.28
C ARG A 46 -20.57 -5.34 -14.39
N GLU A 47 -21.36 -4.26 -14.28
CA GLU A 47 -22.39 -3.91 -15.26
C GLU A 47 -21.74 -3.41 -16.57
N ALA A 48 -20.75 -2.54 -16.45
CA ALA A 48 -19.98 -2.09 -17.60
C ALA A 48 -19.20 -3.23 -18.26
N LEU A 49 -18.64 -4.16 -17.47
CA LEU A 49 -18.02 -5.38 -17.98
C LEU A 49 -19.02 -6.29 -18.68
N ALA A 50 -20.24 -6.44 -18.16
CA ALA A 50 -21.29 -7.25 -18.76
C ALA A 50 -21.79 -6.66 -20.09
N ALA A 51 -21.95 -5.33 -20.14
CA ALA A 51 -22.39 -4.60 -21.34
C ALA A 51 -21.30 -4.46 -22.41
N LEU A 52 -20.03 -4.71 -22.06
CA LEU A 52 -18.91 -4.52 -22.97
C LEU A 52 -18.94 -5.56 -24.09
N GLN A 53 -19.11 -5.09 -25.31
CA GLN A 53 -18.95 -5.88 -26.52
C GLN A 53 -17.53 -5.66 -27.08
N SER A 54 -16.60 -6.49 -26.70
CA SER A 54 -15.22 -6.41 -27.20
C SER A 54 -14.77 -7.79 -27.73
N PRO A 55 -13.91 -7.80 -28.76
CA PRO A 55 -13.37 -9.06 -29.26
C PRO A 55 -12.51 -9.74 -28.19
N ALA A 56 -12.74 -11.02 -27.96
CA ALA A 56 -11.90 -11.82 -27.12
C ALA A 56 -10.47 -11.88 -27.68
N ALA A 57 -9.47 -11.99 -26.79
CA ALA A 57 -8.08 -12.10 -27.18
C ALA A 57 -7.48 -13.45 -26.68
N PRO A 58 -7.93 -14.60 -27.21
CA PRO A 58 -7.60 -15.90 -26.65
C PRO A 58 -6.11 -16.21 -26.73
N ARG A 59 -5.41 -15.76 -27.78
CA ARG A 59 -3.95 -15.98 -27.89
C ARG A 59 -3.18 -15.25 -26.80
N ALA A 60 -3.49 -13.96 -26.58
CA ALA A 60 -2.85 -13.16 -25.56
C ALA A 60 -3.23 -13.63 -24.14
N GLY A 61 -4.49 -13.98 -23.93
CA GLY A 61 -4.97 -14.55 -22.66
C GLY A 61 -4.32 -15.89 -22.35
N ALA A 62 -4.22 -16.80 -23.33
CA ALA A 62 -3.54 -18.07 -23.16
C ALA A 62 -2.03 -17.91 -22.89
N ALA A 63 -1.36 -17.01 -23.61
CA ALA A 63 0.05 -16.71 -23.36
C ALA A 63 0.28 -16.19 -21.93
N LEU A 64 -0.54 -15.22 -21.49
CA LEU A 64 -0.46 -14.68 -20.13
C LEU A 64 -0.78 -15.76 -19.08
N PHE A 65 -1.73 -16.66 -19.35
CA PHE A 65 -2.07 -17.78 -18.48
C PHE A 65 -0.90 -18.75 -18.31
N VAL A 66 -0.21 -19.10 -19.41
CA VAL A 66 0.98 -19.95 -19.37
C VAL A 66 2.10 -19.28 -18.59
N VAL A 67 2.34 -17.98 -18.79
CA VAL A 67 3.34 -17.22 -18.02
C VAL A 67 2.99 -17.21 -16.54
N ALA A 68 1.73 -16.98 -16.19
CA ALA A 68 1.28 -17.02 -14.81
C ALA A 68 1.48 -18.41 -14.18
N LEU A 69 1.14 -19.49 -14.91
CA LEU A 69 1.33 -20.84 -14.42
C LEU A 69 2.83 -21.17 -14.23
N MET A 70 3.68 -20.76 -15.15
CA MET A 70 5.14 -20.93 -15.02
C MET A 70 5.69 -20.15 -13.82
N ALA A 71 5.21 -18.93 -13.59
CA ALA A 71 5.57 -18.13 -12.42
C ALA A 71 5.14 -18.82 -11.11
N TYR A 72 3.93 -19.40 -11.07
CA TYR A 72 3.46 -20.17 -9.92
C TYR A 72 4.34 -21.39 -9.64
N ILE A 73 4.59 -22.22 -10.66
CA ILE A 73 5.42 -23.42 -10.52
C ILE A 73 6.83 -23.04 -10.07
N SER A 74 7.43 -22.03 -10.70
CA SER A 74 8.75 -21.54 -10.31
C SER A 74 8.76 -21.00 -8.88
N GLY A 75 7.73 -20.25 -8.47
CA GLY A 75 7.57 -19.77 -7.10
C GLY A 75 7.56 -20.91 -6.10
N ARG A 76 6.76 -21.96 -6.38
CA ARG A 76 6.66 -23.16 -5.53
C ARG A 76 7.96 -23.94 -5.44
N LEU A 77 8.62 -24.17 -6.56
CA LEU A 77 9.87 -24.93 -6.61
C LEU A 77 11.04 -24.20 -5.94
N LEU A 78 11.10 -22.88 -6.10
CA LEU A 78 12.18 -22.05 -5.56
C LEU A 78 11.88 -21.51 -4.15
N GLY A 79 10.68 -21.74 -3.61
CA GLY A 79 10.24 -21.15 -2.34
C GLY A 79 10.12 -19.62 -2.38
N VAL A 80 9.85 -19.03 -3.56
CA VAL A 80 9.73 -17.60 -3.76
C VAL A 80 8.26 -17.19 -3.73
N PHE A 81 7.74 -16.91 -2.53
CA PHE A 81 6.35 -16.52 -2.29
C PHE A 81 5.86 -15.38 -3.20
N ARG A 82 6.71 -14.39 -3.51
CA ARG A 82 6.35 -13.26 -4.40
C ARG A 82 5.96 -13.70 -5.80
N LEU A 83 6.61 -14.72 -6.35
CA LEU A 83 6.27 -15.25 -7.67
C LEU A 83 4.90 -15.94 -7.66
N GLU A 84 4.58 -16.64 -6.59
CA GLU A 84 3.27 -17.24 -6.38
C GLU A 84 2.17 -16.17 -6.31
N LEU A 85 2.40 -15.12 -5.52
CA LEU A 85 1.46 -14.02 -5.36
C LEU A 85 1.23 -13.29 -6.68
N VAL A 86 2.29 -12.92 -7.41
CA VAL A 86 2.21 -12.29 -8.73
C VAL A 86 1.44 -13.18 -9.71
N SER A 87 1.69 -14.49 -9.71
CA SER A 87 0.98 -15.43 -10.58
C SER A 87 -0.52 -15.42 -10.30
N MET A 88 -0.91 -15.42 -9.01
CA MET A 88 -2.32 -15.34 -8.58
C MET A 88 -3.01 -14.05 -9.03
N MET A 89 -2.27 -12.96 -9.14
CA MET A 89 -2.79 -11.70 -9.69
C MET A 89 -2.89 -11.72 -11.22
N MET A 90 -1.97 -12.42 -11.90
CA MET A 90 -1.96 -12.56 -13.36
C MET A 90 -3.06 -13.49 -13.88
N LEU A 91 -3.45 -14.52 -13.13
CA LEU A 91 -4.44 -15.49 -13.55
C LEU A 91 -5.82 -14.88 -13.88
N PRO A 92 -6.46 -14.08 -13.00
CA PRO A 92 -7.74 -13.45 -13.33
C PRO A 92 -7.60 -12.44 -14.50
N ALA A 93 -6.47 -11.75 -14.64
CA ALA A 93 -6.20 -10.88 -15.78
C ALA A 93 -6.10 -11.69 -17.08
N ALA A 94 -5.44 -12.85 -17.05
CA ALA A 94 -5.31 -13.75 -18.18
C ALA A 94 -6.68 -14.30 -18.63
N LEU A 95 -7.53 -14.72 -17.68
CA LEU A 95 -8.89 -15.18 -17.95
C LEU A 95 -9.77 -14.06 -18.52
N LEU A 96 -9.68 -12.87 -17.94
CA LEU A 96 -10.43 -11.71 -18.44
C LEU A 96 -10.02 -11.38 -19.87
N LEU A 97 -8.71 -11.41 -20.16
CA LEU A 97 -8.18 -11.17 -21.50
C LEU A 97 -8.61 -12.27 -22.47
N TYR A 98 -8.59 -13.53 -22.04
CA TYR A 98 -8.98 -14.68 -22.85
C TYR A 98 -10.44 -14.61 -23.28
N PHE A 99 -11.38 -14.29 -22.36
CA PHE A 99 -12.82 -14.32 -22.62
C PHE A 99 -13.38 -12.98 -23.09
N ARG A 100 -12.83 -11.84 -22.65
CA ARG A 100 -13.39 -10.50 -22.85
C ARG A 100 -12.46 -9.51 -23.55
N GLY A 101 -11.17 -9.90 -23.76
CA GLY A 101 -10.21 -9.11 -24.52
C GLY A 101 -9.63 -7.89 -23.79
N PHE A 102 -8.83 -7.11 -24.53
CA PHE A 102 -8.07 -5.98 -23.98
C PHE A 102 -8.94 -4.84 -23.45
N ALA A 103 -10.11 -4.60 -24.05
CA ALA A 103 -10.99 -3.54 -23.59
C ALA A 103 -11.54 -3.81 -22.18
N ALA A 104 -11.83 -5.08 -21.86
CA ALA A 104 -12.25 -5.47 -20.52
C ALA A 104 -11.12 -5.29 -19.50
N LEU A 105 -9.88 -5.67 -19.84
CA LEU A 105 -8.73 -5.46 -18.98
C LEU A 105 -8.46 -3.96 -18.76
N ARG A 106 -8.61 -3.13 -19.82
CA ARG A 106 -8.48 -1.67 -19.72
C ARG A 106 -9.57 -1.06 -18.84
N LEU A 107 -10.80 -1.60 -18.83
CA LEU A 107 -11.87 -1.11 -17.97
C LEU A 107 -11.58 -1.30 -16.49
N VAL A 108 -10.96 -2.41 -16.12
CA VAL A 108 -10.61 -2.73 -14.72
C VAL A 108 -9.10 -2.62 -14.42
N TRP A 109 -8.36 -1.94 -15.29
CA TRP A 109 -6.90 -1.83 -15.18
C TRP A 109 -6.44 -1.33 -13.80
N PHE A 110 -7.20 -0.38 -13.23
CA PHE A 110 -6.84 0.22 -11.95
C PHE A 110 -6.93 -0.80 -10.80
N ALA A 111 -7.89 -1.72 -10.83
CA ALA A 111 -7.99 -2.79 -9.84
C ALA A 111 -6.74 -3.71 -9.87
N PHE A 112 -6.25 -4.05 -11.08
CA PHE A 112 -5.02 -4.82 -11.23
C PHE A 112 -3.77 -4.03 -10.87
N PHE A 113 -3.72 -2.75 -11.21
CA PHE A 113 -2.66 -1.85 -10.78
C PHE A 113 -2.62 -1.74 -9.24
N PHE A 114 -3.78 -1.62 -8.61
CA PHE A 114 -3.88 -1.51 -7.16
C PHE A 114 -3.40 -2.77 -6.43
N LEU A 115 -3.52 -3.95 -7.04
CA LEU A 115 -2.98 -5.21 -6.52
C LEU A 115 -1.44 -5.20 -6.39
N ILE A 116 -0.73 -4.34 -7.13
CA ILE A 116 0.73 -4.22 -7.01
C ILE A 116 1.15 -3.82 -5.59
N PHE A 117 0.31 -3.03 -4.91
CA PHE A 117 0.54 -2.63 -3.52
C PHE A 117 0.40 -3.79 -2.50
N ALA A 118 -0.19 -4.92 -2.90
CA ALA A 118 -0.23 -6.13 -2.09
C ALA A 118 1.03 -7.01 -2.25
N ILE A 119 1.93 -6.68 -3.18
CA ILE A 119 3.15 -7.47 -3.39
C ILE A 119 4.22 -6.99 -2.41
N PRO A 120 4.71 -7.85 -1.50
CA PRO A 120 5.78 -7.47 -0.60
C PRO A 120 7.06 -7.19 -1.40
N LEU A 121 7.57 -5.97 -1.29
CA LEU A 121 8.77 -5.55 -2.02
C LEU A 121 10.00 -6.36 -1.59
N PRO A 122 10.95 -6.62 -2.52
CA PRO A 122 12.22 -7.23 -2.16
C PRO A 122 12.96 -6.40 -1.10
N PHE A 123 13.50 -7.07 -0.07
CA PHE A 123 14.17 -6.40 1.04
C PHE A 123 15.27 -5.43 0.59
N ALA A 124 16.05 -5.81 -0.42
CA ALA A 124 17.08 -4.94 -0.98
C ALA A 124 16.52 -3.64 -1.58
N LEU A 125 15.37 -3.73 -2.27
CA LEU A 125 14.69 -2.56 -2.84
C LEU A 125 14.11 -1.70 -1.72
N VAL A 126 13.51 -2.34 -0.72
CA VAL A 126 13.02 -1.65 0.49
C VAL A 126 14.17 -0.86 1.11
N LEU A 127 15.30 -1.47 1.39
CA LEU A 127 16.46 -0.78 1.97
C LEU A 127 16.98 0.36 1.09
N ALA A 128 17.08 0.14 -0.21
CA ALA A 128 17.59 1.15 -1.14
C ALA A 128 16.72 2.43 -1.19
N VAL A 129 15.42 2.28 -1.10
CA VAL A 129 14.46 3.42 -1.11
C VAL A 129 14.32 4.03 0.29
N THR A 130 14.26 3.18 1.32
CA THR A 130 13.94 3.63 2.68
C THR A 130 15.14 4.21 3.40
N GLY A 131 16.33 3.71 3.11
CA GLY A 131 17.56 4.16 3.77
C GLY A 131 17.77 5.68 3.62
N PRO A 132 17.87 6.21 2.39
CA PRO A 132 17.99 7.64 2.16
C PRO A 132 16.84 8.46 2.75
N MET A 133 15.63 7.94 2.66
CA MET A 133 14.44 8.61 3.18
C MET A 133 14.45 8.68 4.71
N LYS A 134 14.79 7.58 5.40
CA LYS A 134 14.93 7.56 6.86
C LYS A 134 16.02 8.54 7.32
N ALA A 135 17.14 8.58 6.62
CA ALA A 135 18.21 9.53 6.90
C ALA A 135 17.73 10.98 6.73
N ALA A 136 17.00 11.28 5.66
CA ALA A 136 16.44 12.62 5.40
C ALA A 136 15.42 13.04 6.47
N VAL A 137 14.50 12.13 6.84
CA VAL A 137 13.50 12.37 7.90
C VAL A 137 14.19 12.62 9.24
N SER A 138 15.18 11.78 9.61
CA SER A 138 15.94 11.92 10.86
C SER A 138 16.70 13.24 10.91
N ALA A 139 17.37 13.59 9.82
CA ALA A 139 18.13 14.85 9.74
C ALA A 139 17.21 16.07 9.85
N LEU A 140 16.09 16.08 9.13
CA LEU A 140 15.15 17.20 9.16
C LEU A 140 14.46 17.33 10.52
N ALA A 141 14.01 16.22 11.11
CA ALA A 141 13.42 16.21 12.44
C ALA A 141 14.41 16.68 13.52
N ALA A 142 15.65 16.19 13.50
CA ALA A 142 16.69 16.62 14.43
C ALA A 142 17.01 18.11 14.28
N GLN A 143 17.09 18.61 13.05
CA GLN A 143 17.34 20.02 12.76
C GLN A 143 16.23 20.93 13.28
N LEU A 144 14.98 20.57 13.03
CA LEU A 144 13.81 21.33 13.51
C LEU A 144 13.71 21.33 15.04
N LEU A 145 13.96 20.19 15.69
CA LEU A 145 13.96 20.10 17.16
C LEU A 145 15.12 20.86 17.79
N SER A 146 16.30 20.85 17.16
CA SER A 146 17.46 21.64 17.59
C SER A 146 17.19 23.15 17.49
N LEU A 147 16.55 23.59 16.40
CA LEU A 147 16.11 25.00 16.24
C LEU A 147 15.06 25.38 17.29
N ALA A 148 14.24 24.44 17.75
CA ALA A 148 13.30 24.65 18.84
C ALA A 148 13.95 24.65 20.24
N GLY A 149 15.30 24.46 20.34
CA GLY A 149 16.05 24.55 21.58
C GLY A 149 16.18 23.23 22.35
N TYR A 150 15.80 22.10 21.77
CA TYR A 150 15.97 20.79 22.42
C TYR A 150 17.40 20.26 22.30
N PRO A 151 17.91 19.54 23.33
CA PRO A 151 19.25 18.93 23.29
C PRO A 151 19.23 17.67 22.39
N ILE A 152 19.46 17.88 21.10
CA ILE A 152 19.39 16.82 20.07
C ILE A 152 20.78 16.42 19.61
N GLY A 153 21.03 15.10 19.58
CA GLY A 153 22.12 14.47 18.87
C GLY A 153 21.58 13.60 17.74
N LEU A 154 22.28 13.55 16.61
CA LEU A 154 21.96 12.70 15.48
C LEU A 154 23.15 11.82 15.13
N SER A 155 22.95 10.51 15.10
CA SER A 155 23.95 9.53 14.63
C SER A 155 23.29 8.59 13.62
N GLY A 156 23.49 8.89 12.34
CA GLY A 156 22.80 8.17 11.25
C GLY A 156 21.28 8.33 11.32
N VAL A 157 20.59 7.25 11.67
CA VAL A 157 19.12 7.21 11.84
C VAL A 157 18.70 7.12 13.33
N VAL A 158 19.62 7.34 14.25
CA VAL A 158 19.35 7.40 15.69
C VAL A 158 19.33 8.84 16.15
N ILE A 159 18.20 9.28 16.69
CA ILE A 159 18.04 10.60 17.31
C ILE A 159 18.19 10.42 18.82
N THR A 160 19.16 11.14 19.41
CA THR A 160 19.32 11.22 20.86
C THR A 160 18.67 12.52 21.34
N ILE A 161 17.76 12.43 22.29
CA ILE A 161 17.10 13.58 22.91
C ILE A 161 17.21 13.46 24.43
N GLY A 162 17.97 14.35 25.06
CA GLY A 162 18.32 14.24 26.47
C GLY A 162 18.99 12.91 26.79
N GLN A 163 18.35 12.09 27.63
CA GLN A 163 18.84 10.75 28.03
C GLN A 163 18.30 9.61 27.15
N TYR A 164 17.41 9.90 26.20
CA TYR A 164 16.74 8.89 25.37
C TYR A 164 17.38 8.77 24.00
N GLN A 165 17.42 7.54 23.49
CA GLN A 165 17.85 7.22 22.14
C GLN A 165 16.66 6.63 21.37
N LEU A 166 16.29 7.29 20.30
CA LEU A 166 15.17 6.90 19.44
C LEU A 166 15.72 6.36 18.12
N LEU A 167 15.54 5.08 17.89
CA LEU A 167 15.83 4.50 16.59
C LEU A 167 14.70 4.86 15.62
N VAL A 168 14.97 5.83 14.74
CA VAL A 168 14.00 6.30 13.73
C VAL A 168 13.54 5.16 12.82
N ASN A 169 14.30 4.05 12.77
CA ASN A 169 13.89 2.86 12.03
C ASN A 169 12.58 2.26 12.52
N GLU A 170 12.34 2.24 13.82
CA GLU A 170 11.08 1.77 14.42
C GLU A 170 9.99 2.85 14.34
N ALA A 171 10.36 4.10 14.53
CA ALA A 171 9.47 5.24 14.36
C ALA A 171 9.02 5.42 12.90
N CYS A 172 9.91 5.10 11.96
CA CYS A 172 9.64 5.04 10.53
C CYS A 172 9.17 3.63 10.07
N ALA A 173 8.50 2.85 10.89
CA ALA A 173 7.65 1.75 10.42
C ALA A 173 6.64 2.27 9.35
N GLY A 174 6.71 3.55 9.12
CA GLY A 174 6.07 4.41 8.17
C GLY A 174 6.37 4.23 6.70
N LEU A 175 7.25 3.31 6.25
CA LEU A 175 7.22 2.96 4.82
C LEU A 175 5.92 2.26 4.47
N GLN A 176 5.50 1.38 5.34
CA GLN A 176 4.23 0.70 5.23
C GLN A 176 3.08 1.70 5.27
N THR A 177 3.13 2.67 6.19
CA THR A 177 2.15 3.76 6.23
C THR A 177 2.26 4.69 5.03
N MET A 178 3.45 4.95 4.49
CA MET A 178 3.60 5.73 3.25
C MET A 178 3.03 4.99 2.05
N PHE A 179 3.33 3.70 1.86
CA PHE A 179 2.72 2.90 0.80
C PHE A 179 1.21 2.80 0.96
N THR A 180 0.71 2.67 2.19
CA THR A 180 -0.73 2.64 2.44
C THR A 180 -1.38 3.99 2.15
N LEU A 181 -0.76 5.11 2.55
CA LEU A 181 -1.23 6.46 2.24
C LEU A 181 -1.18 6.74 0.74
N GLU A 182 -0.13 6.30 0.05
CA GLU A 182 -0.01 6.43 -1.41
C GLU A 182 -1.09 5.59 -2.11
N ALA A 183 -1.29 4.35 -1.70
CA ALA A 183 -2.35 3.50 -2.22
C ALA A 183 -3.74 4.11 -1.98
N MET A 184 -4.00 4.64 -0.77
CA MET A 184 -5.26 5.32 -0.45
C MET A 184 -5.45 6.61 -1.24
N GLY A 185 -4.41 7.42 -1.43
CA GLY A 185 -4.44 8.62 -2.25
C GLY A 185 -4.76 8.31 -3.72
N LEU A 186 -4.14 7.27 -4.27
CA LEU A 186 -4.40 6.79 -5.63
C LEU A 186 -5.82 6.21 -5.76
N LEU A 187 -6.28 5.47 -4.76
CA LEU A 187 -7.65 4.96 -4.71
C LEU A 187 -8.65 6.12 -4.71
N TYR A 188 -8.45 7.11 -3.86
CA TYR A 188 -9.29 8.31 -3.81
C TYR A 188 -9.31 9.04 -5.16
N ALA A 189 -8.15 9.28 -5.77
CA ALA A 189 -8.07 9.91 -7.09
C ALA A 189 -8.82 9.11 -8.17
N SER A 190 -8.77 7.78 -8.11
CA SER A 190 -9.50 6.88 -9.02
C SER A 190 -11.02 6.90 -8.79
N LEU A 191 -11.46 7.00 -7.53
CA LEU A 191 -12.88 7.00 -7.18
C LEU A 191 -13.58 8.33 -7.53
N MET A 192 -12.87 9.45 -7.35
CA MET A 192 -13.40 10.79 -7.64
C MET A 192 -13.57 11.07 -9.13
N ASN A 193 -13.01 10.24 -10.00
CA ASN A 193 -13.19 10.27 -11.46
C ASN A 193 -13.20 11.69 -12.05
N HIS A 194 -12.26 12.54 -11.59
CA HIS A 194 -12.14 13.90 -12.10
C HIS A 194 -11.73 13.86 -13.57
N SER A 195 -12.41 14.63 -14.40
CA SER A 195 -12.16 14.71 -15.84
C SER A 195 -10.78 15.30 -16.21
N SER A 196 -10.07 15.92 -15.25
CA SER A 196 -8.76 16.52 -15.45
C SER A 196 -7.63 15.55 -15.11
N ALA A 197 -6.94 15.03 -16.12
CA ALA A 197 -5.74 14.20 -15.94
C ALA A 197 -4.64 14.93 -15.15
N LEU A 198 -4.49 16.26 -15.38
CA LEU A 198 -3.53 17.10 -14.65
C LEU A 198 -3.79 17.08 -13.13
N ARG A 199 -5.04 17.21 -12.71
CA ARG A 199 -5.41 17.20 -11.30
C ARG A 199 -5.11 15.85 -10.65
N ASN A 200 -5.43 14.75 -11.34
CA ASN A 200 -5.17 13.40 -10.84
C ASN A 200 -3.66 13.12 -10.72
N THR A 201 -2.88 13.53 -11.72
CA THR A 201 -1.41 13.42 -11.67
C THR A 201 -0.82 14.30 -10.57
N LEU A 202 -1.30 15.52 -10.40
CA LEU A 202 -0.84 16.43 -9.35
C LEU A 202 -1.14 15.85 -7.96
N LEU A 203 -2.33 15.30 -7.75
CA LEU A 203 -2.69 14.63 -6.49
C LEU A 203 -1.78 13.43 -6.22
N ALA A 204 -1.54 12.57 -7.21
CA ALA A 204 -0.66 11.41 -7.07
C ALA A 204 0.78 11.83 -6.73
N VAL A 205 1.29 12.90 -7.35
CA VAL A 205 2.65 13.41 -7.06
C VAL A 205 2.72 14.08 -5.69
N LEU A 206 1.68 14.81 -5.28
CA LEU A 206 1.66 15.50 -3.97
C LEU A 206 1.55 14.55 -2.77
N VAL A 207 1.02 13.35 -2.95
CA VAL A 207 0.95 12.34 -1.87
C VAL A 207 2.34 12.04 -1.31
N VAL A 208 3.38 11.93 -2.15
CA VAL A 208 4.76 11.62 -1.72
C VAL A 208 5.33 12.68 -0.77
N PRO A 209 5.39 13.97 -1.13
CA PRO A 209 5.91 14.99 -0.22
C PRO A 209 5.02 15.19 1.02
N ILE A 210 3.72 15.04 0.91
CA ILE A 210 2.81 15.11 2.07
C ILE A 210 3.11 13.97 3.04
N ALA A 211 3.26 12.74 2.54
CA ALA A 211 3.62 11.58 3.36
C ALA A 211 5.00 11.75 4.03
N PHE A 212 5.97 12.32 3.31
CA PHE A 212 7.28 12.64 3.87
C PHE A 212 7.18 13.66 5.01
N CYS A 213 6.47 14.77 4.82
CA CYS A 213 6.26 15.78 5.86
C CYS A 213 5.50 15.21 7.07
N ALA A 214 4.47 14.42 6.84
CA ALA A 214 3.73 13.74 7.90
C ALA A 214 4.65 12.83 8.74
N ASN A 215 5.58 12.13 8.08
CA ASN A 215 6.54 11.29 8.77
C ASN A 215 7.56 12.09 9.59
N VAL A 216 8.03 13.23 9.10
CA VAL A 216 8.88 14.16 9.87
C VAL A 216 8.15 14.64 11.13
N VAL A 217 6.89 15.09 11.00
CA VAL A 217 6.07 15.52 12.14
C VAL A 217 5.88 14.37 13.13
N ARG A 218 5.62 13.16 12.65
CA ARG A 218 5.49 11.98 13.51
C ARG A 218 6.74 11.73 14.34
N VAL A 219 7.92 11.76 13.72
CA VAL A 219 9.20 11.58 14.43
C VAL A 219 9.43 12.67 15.45
N MET A 220 9.14 13.93 15.11
CA MET A 220 9.25 15.05 16.04
C MET A 220 8.31 14.88 17.25
N VAL A 221 7.05 14.54 17.01
CA VAL A 221 6.07 14.32 18.09
C VAL A 221 6.50 13.16 18.97
N LEU A 222 6.96 12.05 18.36
CA LEU A 222 7.49 10.92 19.13
C LEU A 222 8.67 11.33 20.02
N ALA A 223 9.65 12.09 19.48
CA ALA A 223 10.77 12.56 20.23
C ALA A 223 10.36 13.46 21.40
N LEU A 224 9.40 14.35 21.19
CA LEU A 224 8.85 15.23 22.24
C LEU A 224 8.07 14.45 23.30
N VAL A 225 7.24 13.47 22.88
CA VAL A 225 6.50 12.60 23.82
C VAL A 225 7.48 11.81 24.67
N THR A 226 8.49 11.21 24.06
CA THR A 226 9.52 10.47 24.80
C THR A 226 10.32 11.37 25.75
N TYR A 227 10.67 12.59 25.32
CA TYR A 227 11.41 13.53 26.14
C TYR A 227 10.64 14.02 27.38
N HIS A 228 9.34 14.33 27.20
CA HIS A 228 8.52 14.91 28.29
C HIS A 228 7.78 13.86 29.12
N LEU A 229 7.38 12.73 28.55
CA LEU A 229 6.53 11.71 29.20
C LEU A 229 7.24 10.38 29.43
N GLY A 230 8.48 10.25 28.94
CA GLY A 230 9.30 9.06 29.08
C GLY A 230 9.09 8.01 27.98
N ASP A 231 9.98 7.01 27.97
CA ASP A 231 10.04 5.98 26.91
C ASP A 231 8.76 5.14 26.81
N ALA A 232 8.15 4.78 27.93
CA ALA A 232 6.90 4.00 27.94
C ALA A 232 5.75 4.73 27.20
N ALA A 233 5.67 6.06 27.34
CA ALA A 233 4.69 6.88 26.62
C ALA A 233 5.01 6.98 25.13
N GLY A 234 6.28 7.07 24.78
CA GLY A 234 6.75 7.05 23.38
C GLY A 234 6.40 5.74 22.68
N GLN A 235 6.63 4.62 23.32
CA GLN A 235 6.27 3.28 22.82
C GLN A 235 4.76 3.13 22.63
N GLY A 236 3.95 3.56 23.61
CA GLY A 236 2.48 3.55 23.51
C GLY A 236 1.95 4.44 22.39
N PHE A 237 2.58 5.61 22.19
CA PHE A 237 2.24 6.52 21.10
C PHE A 237 2.51 5.91 19.71
N LEU A 238 3.63 5.19 19.54
CA LEU A 238 3.93 4.50 18.28
C LEU A 238 2.83 3.53 17.87
N HIS A 239 2.29 2.77 18.82
CA HIS A 239 1.23 1.78 18.54
C HIS A 239 -0.13 2.46 18.23
N GLY A 240 -0.50 3.50 18.98
CA GLY A 240 -1.79 4.19 18.84
C GLY A 240 -1.86 5.13 17.63
N PHE A 241 -0.77 5.83 17.31
CA PHE A 241 -0.76 6.88 16.29
C PHE A 241 -0.93 6.34 14.86
N ALA A 242 -0.43 5.14 14.58
CA ALA A 242 -0.60 4.50 13.27
C ALA A 242 -2.09 4.26 12.95
N GLY A 243 -2.87 3.85 13.95
CA GLY A 243 -4.33 3.69 13.81
C GLY A 243 -5.08 5.02 13.69
N MET A 244 -4.66 6.03 14.43
CA MET A 244 -5.33 7.34 14.45
C MET A 244 -5.17 8.10 13.11
N VAL A 245 -4.01 8.07 12.48
CA VAL A 245 -3.78 8.73 11.18
C VAL A 245 -4.64 8.08 10.09
N LEU A 246 -4.77 6.76 10.11
CA LEU A 246 -5.67 6.04 9.19
C LEU A 246 -7.13 6.42 9.45
N PHE A 247 -7.55 6.52 10.71
CA PHE A 247 -8.92 6.87 11.09
C PHE A 247 -9.26 8.32 10.71
N VAL A 248 -8.39 9.28 11.02
CA VAL A 248 -8.60 10.70 10.68
C VAL A 248 -8.57 10.89 9.16
N GLY A 249 -7.64 10.28 8.43
CA GLY A 249 -7.63 10.33 6.97
C GLY A 249 -8.92 9.80 6.35
N ALA A 250 -9.42 8.68 6.86
CA ALA A 250 -10.66 8.07 6.37
C ALA A 250 -11.92 8.88 6.72
N THR A 251 -11.92 9.64 7.83
CA THR A 251 -13.09 10.42 8.28
C THR A 251 -13.14 11.82 7.69
N THR A 252 -12.01 12.49 7.51
CA THR A 252 -11.94 13.86 6.95
C THR A 252 -12.24 13.89 5.46
N GLU A 253 -12.01 12.80 4.76
CA GLU A 253 -12.23 12.69 3.31
C GLU A 253 -13.58 12.01 2.95
N ASN A 254 -14.45 11.74 3.93
CA ASN A 254 -15.73 11.11 3.68
C ASN A 254 -16.76 12.14 3.20
N PRO A 255 -17.17 12.13 1.92
CA PRO A 255 -18.16 13.06 1.36
C PRO A 255 -19.55 12.92 2.00
N SER A 256 -19.79 11.88 2.81
CA SER A 256 -21.03 11.72 3.57
C SER A 256 -21.17 12.71 4.73
N PHE A 257 -20.11 13.42 5.10
CA PHE A 257 -20.12 14.47 6.12
C PHE A 257 -20.28 15.88 5.55
N GLU A 258 -20.38 16.05 4.24
CA GLU A 258 -20.92 17.32 3.74
C GLU A 258 -22.37 17.44 4.23
N PRO A 259 -22.68 18.42 5.09
CA PRO A 259 -24.05 18.67 5.47
C PRO A 259 -24.82 18.97 4.18
N ASN A 260 -25.92 18.25 3.94
CA ASN A 260 -26.86 18.50 2.86
C ASN A 260 -27.31 19.97 2.95
N GLY A 261 -26.50 20.86 2.46
CA GLY A 261 -26.73 22.28 2.29
C GLY A 261 -27.31 22.53 0.92
N ALA A 262 -28.62 22.62 0.88
CA ALA A 262 -29.41 23.37 -0.09
C ALA A 262 -29.23 22.95 -1.57
N ARG A 263 -30.00 21.97 -1.99
CA ARG A 263 -30.64 22.08 -3.29
C ARG A 263 -31.87 23.01 -3.12
N LEU A 264 -31.75 24.22 -3.53
CA LEU A 264 -32.81 25.05 -4.06
C LEU A 264 -32.60 25.17 -5.56
#